data_85084074ea7345ac00b49015941ca9a7
#
_entry.id   85084074ea7345ac00b49015941ca9a7
#
_cell.length_a   1.000
_cell.length_b   1.000
_cell.length_c   1.000
_cell.angle_alpha   90.00
_cell.angle_beta   90.00
_cell.angle_gamma   90.00
#
_symmetry.space_group_name_H-M   'P 1'
#
loop_
_entity.id
_entity.type
_entity.pdbx_description
1 polymer ?
#
loop_
_entity_poly.entity_id
_entity_poly.type
_entity_poly.pdbx_seq_one_letter_code
_entity_poly.pdbx_strand_id
1 'polypeptide(L)'
;MNAHLLQAALLAWSPGLRVTRAQGDCAAILHHPAESLVDRPLHVALGVSQERARELDRVAREDRRAVEFVSAHLGGEDATPLRLTLGQEDGEACACVQDLNVLLEGAPPVQISRLSSSLSHEIRNPLSSVKMAVQTLARNTALSDRDKRRLTIANREIRTMERMLWLLSEYGRDTTPNLDAHALRSVLQEAQGMVALELAERRIEVRVDEEAELPRVRVDPNRLRPVLAQVLLNVAMGRPEDSPVEVALKRGGPGRVLMVLKDPAAALPPEESGTLFEPFGSRLARGAGLSLAALRRVMMGQGGDVAAEGSAEPGMVFTLTFAT
;
A
#
# COMPACT_ATOMS: atom_id res chain seq x y z
N MET A 1 30.49 -3.37 -12.15
CA MET A 1 29.32 -2.50 -11.99
C MET A 1 28.15 -3.31 -12.47
N ASN A 2 27.34 -3.83 -11.54
CA ASN A 2 26.34 -4.87 -11.81
C ASN A 2 25.20 -4.36 -12.70
N ALA A 3 24.94 -5.08 -13.79
CA ALA A 3 23.93 -4.75 -14.81
C ALA A 3 22.46 -4.85 -14.34
N HIS A 4 22.23 -5.12 -13.05
CA HIS A 4 20.87 -5.19 -12.46
C HIS A 4 20.36 -3.85 -11.90
N LEU A 5 21.05 -2.74 -12.11
CA LEU A 5 20.78 -1.49 -11.42
C LEU A 5 19.90 -0.48 -12.15
N LEU A 6 19.45 -0.73 -13.37
CA LEU A 6 18.57 0.18 -14.12
C LEU A 6 17.66 -0.57 -15.10
N GLN A 7 16.69 -1.33 -14.58
CA GLN A 7 15.52 -1.68 -15.40
C GLN A 7 14.70 -0.40 -15.58
N ALA A 8 14.99 0.36 -16.61
CA ALA A 8 14.33 1.60 -16.94
C ALA A 8 14.16 1.73 -18.46
N ALA A 9 13.04 2.25 -18.88
CA ALA A 9 12.81 2.71 -20.26
C ALA A 9 12.96 4.23 -20.30
N LEU A 10 13.63 4.73 -21.33
CA LEU A 10 13.76 6.17 -21.60
C LEU A 10 12.90 6.49 -22.81
N LEU A 11 11.97 7.42 -22.65
CA LEU A 11 11.13 7.94 -23.71
C LEU A 11 11.40 9.45 -23.89
N ALA A 12 11.48 9.90 -25.14
CA ALA A 12 11.39 11.32 -25.49
C ALA A 12 10.24 11.52 -26.49
N TRP A 13 9.62 12.69 -26.48
CA TRP A 13 8.48 12.98 -27.35
C TRP A 13 8.44 14.45 -27.80
N SER A 14 7.85 14.64 -28.98
CA SER A 14 7.62 15.93 -29.60
C SER A 14 6.48 16.71 -28.94
N PRO A 15 6.33 18.02 -29.18
CA PRO A 15 5.16 18.81 -28.79
C PRO A 15 3.82 18.25 -29.28
N GLY A 16 3.84 17.44 -30.33
CA GLY A 16 2.67 16.71 -30.84
C GLY A 16 2.32 15.45 -30.08
N LEU A 17 2.95 15.20 -28.93
CA LEU A 17 2.75 14.01 -28.08
C LEU A 17 3.02 12.69 -28.82
N ARG A 18 3.99 12.67 -29.74
CA ARG A 18 4.49 11.46 -30.37
C ARG A 18 5.88 11.14 -29.89
N VAL A 19 6.12 9.88 -29.59
CA VAL A 19 7.42 9.37 -29.14
C VAL A 19 8.43 9.56 -30.28
N THR A 20 9.50 10.28 -30.00
CA THR A 20 10.61 10.54 -30.97
C THR A 20 11.78 9.59 -30.70
N ARG A 21 11.96 9.17 -29.46
CA ARG A 21 13.05 8.28 -29.04
C ARG A 21 12.58 7.36 -27.93
N ALA A 22 12.95 6.08 -28.05
CA ALA A 22 12.73 5.07 -27.02
C ALA A 22 14.01 4.24 -26.84
N GLN A 23 14.44 4.00 -25.61
CA GLN A 23 15.66 3.29 -25.28
C GLN A 23 15.52 2.52 -23.96
N GLY A 24 16.43 1.58 -23.66
CA GLY A 24 16.43 0.78 -22.44
C GLY A 24 15.45 -0.37 -22.50
N ASP A 25 14.97 -0.82 -21.33
CA ASP A 25 14.16 -2.04 -21.19
C ASP A 25 12.68 -1.84 -21.54
N CYS A 26 12.40 -1.17 -22.67
CA CYS A 26 11.03 -0.86 -23.10
C CYS A 26 10.15 -2.11 -23.21
N ALA A 27 10.69 -3.22 -23.71
CA ALA A 27 9.92 -4.46 -23.86
C ALA A 27 9.47 -5.05 -22.51
N ALA A 28 10.31 -4.96 -21.48
CA ALA A 28 9.99 -5.46 -20.14
C ALA A 28 9.02 -4.53 -19.39
N ILE A 29 9.18 -3.20 -19.55
CA ILE A 29 8.44 -2.20 -18.75
C ILE A 29 7.15 -1.74 -19.43
N LEU A 30 7.19 -1.56 -20.75
CA LEU A 30 6.09 -1.01 -21.55
C LEU A 30 5.43 -2.06 -22.45
N HIS A 31 5.83 -3.31 -22.34
CA HIS A 31 5.37 -4.47 -23.13
C HIS A 31 5.51 -4.28 -24.65
N HIS A 32 6.39 -3.36 -25.07
CA HIS A 32 6.66 -3.04 -26.47
C HIS A 32 8.17 -2.85 -26.70
N PRO A 33 8.76 -3.42 -27.76
CA PRO A 33 10.15 -3.13 -28.09
C PRO A 33 10.32 -1.65 -28.45
N ALA A 34 11.49 -1.08 -28.14
CA ALA A 34 11.78 0.35 -28.30
C ALA A 34 11.47 0.87 -29.71
N GLU A 35 11.82 0.10 -30.72
CA GLU A 35 11.61 0.44 -32.14
C GLU A 35 10.12 0.61 -32.48
N SER A 36 9.24 -0.17 -31.85
CA SER A 36 7.80 -0.10 -32.09
C SER A 36 7.11 1.04 -31.36
N LEU A 37 7.79 1.69 -30.40
CA LEU A 37 7.27 2.82 -29.64
C LEU A 37 7.50 4.16 -30.38
N VAL A 38 8.52 4.23 -31.22
CA VAL A 38 8.80 5.45 -32.02
C VAL A 38 7.62 5.75 -32.92
N ASP A 39 7.28 7.04 -33.03
CA ASP A 39 6.13 7.61 -33.73
C ASP A 39 4.74 7.23 -33.16
N ARG A 40 4.68 6.45 -32.10
CA ARG A 40 3.40 6.21 -31.41
C ARG A 40 2.96 7.42 -30.59
N PRO A 41 1.64 7.63 -30.43
CA PRO A 41 1.13 8.62 -29.49
C PRO A 41 1.58 8.30 -28.06
N LEU A 42 2.00 9.31 -27.29
CA LEU A 42 2.51 9.14 -25.92
C LEU A 42 1.53 8.39 -25.00
N HIS A 43 0.23 8.68 -25.11
CA HIS A 43 -0.79 8.01 -24.30
C HIS A 43 -0.88 6.51 -24.59
N VAL A 44 -0.65 6.10 -25.82
CA VAL A 44 -0.62 4.67 -26.20
C VAL A 44 0.67 4.02 -25.71
N ALA A 45 1.80 4.71 -25.88
CA ALA A 45 3.11 4.21 -25.45
C ALA A 45 3.20 4.00 -23.93
N LEU A 46 2.55 4.87 -23.15
CA LEU A 46 2.51 4.79 -21.68
C LEU A 46 1.28 4.04 -21.14
N GLY A 47 0.32 3.63 -21.98
CA GLY A 47 -0.91 2.98 -21.52
C GLY A 47 -1.79 3.85 -20.62
N VAL A 48 -1.82 5.18 -20.85
CA VAL A 48 -2.57 6.14 -20.04
C VAL A 48 -3.65 6.85 -20.87
N SER A 49 -4.53 7.64 -20.24
CA SER A 49 -5.50 8.46 -20.97
C SER A 49 -4.81 9.60 -21.75
N GLN A 50 -5.46 10.10 -22.82
CA GLN A 50 -4.95 11.25 -23.56
C GLN A 50 -4.81 12.51 -22.69
N GLU A 51 -5.74 12.70 -21.74
CA GLU A 51 -5.71 13.83 -20.80
C GLU A 51 -4.47 13.73 -19.90
N ARG A 52 -4.20 12.54 -19.35
CA ARG A 52 -3.02 12.29 -18.52
C ARG A 52 -1.72 12.48 -19.29
N ALA A 53 -1.64 12.05 -20.54
CA ALA A 53 -0.47 12.28 -21.39
C ALA A 53 -0.19 13.77 -21.64
N ARG A 54 -1.24 14.59 -21.81
CA ARG A 54 -1.10 16.07 -21.95
C ARG A 54 -0.61 16.70 -20.65
N GLU A 55 -1.09 16.23 -19.51
CA GLU A 55 -0.63 16.69 -18.20
C GLU A 55 0.84 16.36 -17.98
N LEU A 56 1.27 15.14 -18.29
CA LEU A 56 2.67 14.71 -18.21
C LEU A 56 3.58 15.55 -19.13
N ASP A 57 3.13 15.87 -20.36
CA ASP A 57 3.87 16.76 -21.27
C ASP A 57 4.01 18.16 -20.69
N ARG A 58 2.95 18.73 -20.12
CA ARG A 58 2.98 20.03 -19.46
C ARG A 58 3.98 20.03 -18.31
N VAL A 59 3.91 19.04 -17.41
CA VAL A 59 4.83 18.91 -16.28
C VAL A 59 6.28 18.77 -16.75
N ALA A 60 6.53 17.93 -17.76
CA ALA A 60 7.86 17.73 -18.30
C ALA A 60 8.47 19.01 -18.88
N ARG A 61 7.64 19.94 -19.43
CA ARG A 61 8.09 21.20 -20.04
C ARG A 61 8.18 22.36 -19.05
N GLU A 62 7.38 22.35 -17.98
CA GLU A 62 7.36 23.42 -16.98
C GLU A 62 8.40 23.22 -15.89
N ASP A 63 8.73 21.99 -15.54
CA ASP A 63 9.60 21.67 -14.42
C ASP A 63 10.91 21.01 -14.89
N ARG A 64 12.04 21.42 -14.32
CA ARG A 64 13.36 20.89 -14.71
C ARG A 64 13.58 19.41 -14.36
N ARG A 65 12.87 18.90 -13.35
CA ARG A 65 12.74 17.48 -13.00
C ARG A 65 11.51 17.27 -12.11
N ALA A 66 10.55 16.52 -12.59
CA ALA A 66 9.39 16.11 -11.83
C ALA A 66 9.30 14.58 -11.75
N VAL A 67 8.76 14.07 -10.67
CA VAL A 67 8.45 12.64 -10.52
C VAL A 67 6.95 12.47 -10.49
N GLU A 68 6.44 11.67 -11.41
CA GLU A 68 5.03 11.35 -11.54
C GLU A 68 4.77 9.86 -11.44
N PHE A 69 3.60 9.49 -10.93
CA PHE A 69 3.16 8.10 -10.85
C PHE A 69 1.91 7.94 -11.69
N VAL A 70 1.89 6.88 -12.46
CA VAL A 70 0.75 6.56 -13.33
C VAL A 70 0.38 5.09 -13.21
N SER A 71 -0.90 4.80 -13.31
CA SER A 71 -1.41 3.45 -13.54
C SER A 71 -1.57 3.24 -15.04
N ALA A 72 -0.74 2.39 -15.62
CA ALA A 72 -0.67 2.16 -17.04
C ALA A 72 -1.42 0.87 -17.42
N HIS A 73 -2.24 0.92 -18.48
CA HIS A 73 -2.89 -0.25 -19.06
C HIS A 73 -2.10 -0.71 -20.29
N LEU A 74 -1.17 -1.63 -20.08
CA LEU A 74 -0.20 -2.09 -21.08
C LEU A 74 -0.62 -3.40 -21.79
N GLY A 75 -1.94 -3.61 -21.95
CA GLY A 75 -2.50 -4.77 -22.69
C GLY A 75 -2.88 -5.96 -21.81
N GLY A 76 -2.83 -5.82 -20.46
CA GLY A 76 -3.38 -6.77 -19.49
C GLY A 76 -4.70 -6.27 -18.85
N GLU A 77 -5.36 -7.13 -18.07
CA GLU A 77 -6.55 -6.74 -17.30
C GLU A 77 -6.19 -5.81 -16.12
N ASP A 78 -4.97 -5.95 -15.58
CA ASP A 78 -4.50 -5.16 -14.45
C ASP A 78 -3.67 -3.95 -14.89
N ALA A 79 -3.79 -2.86 -14.13
CA ALA A 79 -2.98 -1.67 -14.34
C ALA A 79 -1.59 -1.86 -13.76
N THR A 80 -0.56 -1.57 -14.55
CA THR A 80 0.85 -1.58 -14.10
C THR A 80 1.20 -0.23 -13.49
N PRO A 81 1.66 -0.18 -12.22
CA PRO A 81 2.09 1.06 -11.61
C PRO A 81 3.48 1.46 -12.12
N LEU A 82 3.56 2.61 -12.80
CA LEU A 82 4.80 3.15 -13.34
C LEU A 82 5.22 4.40 -12.57
N ARG A 83 6.53 4.53 -12.34
CA ARG A 83 7.19 5.75 -11.91
C ARG A 83 7.81 6.43 -13.12
N LEU A 84 7.49 7.71 -13.33
CA LEU A 84 8.07 8.53 -14.36
C LEU A 84 8.91 9.64 -13.74
N THR A 85 10.18 9.74 -14.12
CA THR A 85 10.99 10.93 -13.84
C THR A 85 11.00 11.76 -15.10
N LEU A 86 10.24 12.87 -15.08
CA LEU A 86 10.03 13.77 -16.21
C LEU A 86 11.11 14.83 -16.27
N GLY A 87 11.40 15.31 -17.48
CA GLY A 87 12.33 16.41 -17.71
C GLY A 87 12.40 16.80 -19.18
N GLN A 88 13.39 17.61 -19.50
CA GLN A 88 13.69 17.99 -20.88
C GLN A 88 15.15 17.67 -21.21
N GLU A 89 15.39 17.17 -22.41
CA GLU A 89 16.70 16.95 -22.99
C GLU A 89 16.68 17.45 -24.44
N ASP A 90 17.62 18.30 -24.80
CA ASP A 90 17.72 18.90 -26.15
C ASP A 90 16.44 19.58 -26.67
N GLY A 91 15.63 20.14 -25.77
CA GLY A 91 14.36 20.80 -26.09
C GLY A 91 13.16 19.85 -26.28
N GLU A 92 13.37 18.54 -26.16
CA GLU A 92 12.30 17.55 -26.16
C GLU A 92 11.91 17.20 -24.71
N ALA A 93 10.62 16.96 -24.48
CA ALA A 93 10.16 16.40 -23.23
C ALA A 93 10.56 14.91 -23.15
N CYS A 94 11.02 14.48 -22.01
CA CYS A 94 11.47 13.09 -21.80
C CYS A 94 11.02 12.53 -20.45
N ALA A 95 10.99 11.21 -20.36
CA ALA A 95 10.73 10.46 -19.14
C ALA A 95 11.67 9.27 -19.00
N CYS A 96 12.18 9.07 -17.79
CA CYS A 96 12.68 7.78 -17.36
C CYS A 96 11.51 7.02 -16.71
N VAL A 97 11.10 5.92 -17.31
CA VAL A 97 9.96 5.09 -16.92
C VAL A 97 10.46 3.84 -16.23
N GLN A 98 9.92 3.53 -15.06
CA GLN A 98 10.28 2.37 -14.26
C GLN A 98 9.00 1.67 -13.78
N ASP A 99 8.96 0.35 -13.90
CA ASP A 99 7.90 -0.46 -13.29
C ASP A 99 8.16 -0.57 -11.79
N LEU A 100 7.19 -0.13 -10.99
CA LEU A 100 7.30 -0.19 -9.54
C LEU A 100 7.29 -1.62 -9.00
N ASN A 101 6.59 -2.55 -9.66
CA ASN A 101 6.59 -3.94 -9.23
C ASN A 101 7.99 -4.54 -9.37
N VAL A 102 8.62 -4.32 -10.53
CA VAL A 102 9.98 -4.81 -10.81
C VAL A 102 11.02 -4.16 -9.89
N LEU A 103 10.88 -2.84 -9.62
CA LEU A 103 11.74 -2.14 -8.67
C LEU A 103 11.64 -2.70 -7.24
N LEU A 104 10.47 -3.24 -6.87
CA LEU A 104 10.21 -3.78 -5.54
C LEU A 104 10.55 -5.26 -5.41
N GLU A 105 10.40 -6.06 -6.48
CA GLU A 105 10.63 -7.51 -6.47
C GLU A 105 12.10 -7.93 -6.34
N GLY A 106 13.03 -7.12 -6.79
CA GLY A 106 14.48 -7.44 -6.77
C GLY A 106 15.33 -6.61 -5.83
N ALA A 107 14.75 -5.62 -5.14
CA ALA A 107 15.52 -4.68 -4.35
C ALA A 107 15.85 -5.24 -2.96
N PRO A 108 17.11 -5.16 -2.51
CA PRO A 108 17.43 -5.44 -1.12
C PRO A 108 16.62 -4.51 -0.19
N PRO A 109 16.26 -4.95 1.02
CA PRO A 109 15.41 -4.21 1.96
C PRO A 109 15.78 -2.74 2.15
N VAL A 110 17.07 -2.41 2.03
CA VAL A 110 17.60 -1.03 2.14
C VAL A 110 17.19 -0.14 0.95
N GLN A 111 17.05 -0.69 -0.26
CA GLN A 111 16.61 0.08 -1.43
C GLN A 111 15.09 0.31 -1.39
N ILE A 112 14.32 -0.70 -0.99
CA ILE A 112 12.88 -0.56 -0.75
C ILE A 112 12.65 0.53 0.32
N SER A 113 13.44 0.56 1.37
CA SER A 113 13.38 1.56 2.44
C SER A 113 13.53 3.00 1.91
N ARG A 114 14.55 3.27 1.10
CA ARG A 114 14.80 4.61 0.56
C ARG A 114 13.72 5.05 -0.44
N LEU A 115 13.33 4.16 -1.34
CA LEU A 115 12.26 4.42 -2.30
C LEU A 115 10.92 4.63 -1.60
N SER A 116 10.57 3.78 -0.65
CA SER A 116 9.32 3.86 0.11
C SER A 116 9.19 5.16 0.89
N SER A 117 10.28 5.63 1.51
CA SER A 117 10.27 6.89 2.26
C SER A 117 10.08 8.10 1.34
N SER A 118 10.85 8.19 0.25
CA SER A 118 10.75 9.28 -0.74
C SER A 118 9.36 9.32 -1.37
N LEU A 119 8.89 8.18 -1.88
CA LEU A 119 7.57 8.01 -2.49
C LEU A 119 6.43 8.41 -1.54
N SER A 120 6.51 7.95 -0.29
CA SER A 120 5.47 8.25 0.69
C SER A 120 5.38 9.75 0.98
N HIS A 121 6.50 10.46 0.99
CA HIS A 121 6.52 11.92 1.17
C HIS A 121 5.99 12.66 -0.06
N GLU A 122 6.42 12.27 -1.24
CA GLU A 122 6.03 12.93 -2.50
C GLU A 122 4.54 12.73 -2.83
N ILE A 123 3.97 11.57 -2.51
CA ILE A 123 2.52 11.31 -2.71
C ILE A 123 1.67 11.91 -1.59
N ARG A 124 2.18 11.99 -0.35
CA ARG A 124 1.44 12.56 0.77
C ARG A 124 1.07 14.03 0.55
N ASN A 125 1.94 14.79 -0.10
CA ASN A 125 1.72 16.22 -0.36
C ASN A 125 0.50 16.47 -1.27
N PRO A 126 0.43 15.94 -2.51
CA PRO A 126 -0.75 16.12 -3.36
C PRO A 126 -2.00 15.48 -2.74
N LEU A 127 -1.88 14.35 -2.05
CA LEU A 127 -3.00 13.71 -1.38
C LEU A 127 -3.59 14.60 -0.27
N SER A 128 -2.75 15.31 0.49
CA SER A 128 -3.19 16.27 1.51
C SER A 128 -3.95 17.44 0.90
N SER A 129 -3.52 17.92 -0.27
CA SER A 129 -4.22 18.98 -1.02
C SER A 129 -5.59 18.52 -1.51
N VAL A 130 -5.68 17.32 -2.08
CA VAL A 130 -6.95 16.70 -2.50
C VAL A 130 -7.86 16.48 -1.30
N LYS A 131 -7.34 15.99 -0.18
CA LYS A 131 -8.10 15.81 1.08
C LYS A 131 -8.70 17.12 1.54
N MET A 132 -7.92 18.19 1.58
CA MET A 132 -8.39 19.52 1.99
C MET A 132 -9.51 20.02 1.06
N ALA A 133 -9.37 19.88 -0.25
CA ALA A 133 -10.39 20.28 -1.22
C ALA A 133 -11.70 19.48 -1.02
N VAL A 134 -11.62 18.16 -0.88
CA VAL A 134 -12.77 17.28 -0.65
C VAL A 134 -13.45 17.62 0.68
N GLN A 135 -12.69 17.82 1.75
CA GLN A 135 -13.24 18.20 3.05
C GLN A 135 -13.88 19.59 3.05
N THR A 136 -13.32 20.53 2.31
CA THR A 136 -13.91 21.88 2.15
C THR A 136 -15.24 21.79 1.41
N LEU A 137 -15.29 21.04 0.30
CA LEU A 137 -16.52 20.80 -0.44
C LEU A 137 -17.57 20.08 0.41
N ALA A 138 -17.18 19.11 1.23
CA ALA A 138 -18.11 18.35 2.07
C ALA A 138 -18.82 19.21 3.15
N ARG A 139 -18.26 20.39 3.48
CA ARG A 139 -18.90 21.36 4.40
C ARG A 139 -19.99 22.19 3.74
N ASN A 140 -20.12 22.16 2.42
CA ASN A 140 -21.14 22.91 1.71
C ASN A 140 -22.52 22.26 1.92
N THR A 141 -23.41 22.96 2.60
CA THR A 141 -24.79 22.51 2.90
C THR A 141 -25.70 22.47 1.68
N ALA A 142 -25.35 23.21 0.61
CA ALA A 142 -26.13 23.28 -0.62
C ALA A 142 -25.92 22.08 -1.58
N LEU A 143 -25.02 21.17 -1.24
CA LEU A 143 -24.76 19.98 -2.08
C LEU A 143 -25.94 19.02 -2.10
N SER A 144 -26.20 18.44 -3.29
CA SER A 144 -27.16 17.36 -3.44
C SER A 144 -26.74 16.11 -2.64
N ASP A 145 -27.70 15.26 -2.27
CA ASP A 145 -27.37 14.00 -1.59
C ASP A 145 -26.50 13.06 -2.45
N ARG A 146 -26.60 13.17 -3.77
CA ARG A 146 -25.72 12.44 -4.70
C ARG A 146 -24.29 12.92 -4.57
N ASP A 147 -24.04 14.23 -4.48
CA ASP A 147 -22.71 14.79 -4.38
C ASP A 147 -22.10 14.56 -3.00
N LYS A 148 -22.91 14.62 -1.94
CA LYS A 148 -22.50 14.23 -0.58
C LYS A 148 -22.01 12.77 -0.54
N ARG A 149 -22.76 11.83 -1.18
CA ARG A 149 -22.31 10.44 -1.31
C ARG A 149 -20.99 10.29 -2.06
N ARG A 150 -20.79 11.04 -3.15
CA ARG A 150 -19.54 11.05 -3.91
C ARG A 150 -18.36 11.55 -3.06
N LEU A 151 -18.57 12.62 -2.29
CA LEU A 151 -17.54 13.13 -1.38
C LEU A 151 -17.22 12.15 -0.24
N THR A 152 -18.23 11.41 0.25
CA THR A 152 -18.00 10.34 1.24
C THR A 152 -17.10 9.24 0.65
N ILE A 153 -17.37 8.82 -0.59
CA ILE A 153 -16.53 7.84 -1.30
C ILE A 153 -15.11 8.40 -1.47
N ALA A 154 -14.97 9.63 -1.96
CA ALA A 154 -13.66 10.26 -2.15
C ALA A 154 -12.86 10.35 -0.84
N ASN A 155 -13.50 10.74 0.28
CA ASN A 155 -12.85 10.75 1.59
C ASN A 155 -12.41 9.36 2.05
N ARG A 156 -13.17 8.32 1.75
CA ARG A 156 -12.80 6.94 2.06
C ARG A 156 -11.57 6.50 1.26
N GLU A 157 -11.56 6.78 -0.04
CA GLU A 157 -10.40 6.45 -0.91
C GLU A 157 -9.13 7.18 -0.47
N ILE A 158 -9.24 8.47 -0.11
CA ILE A 158 -8.11 9.25 0.43
C ILE A 158 -7.56 8.59 1.70
N ARG A 159 -8.41 8.18 2.65
CA ARG A 159 -7.96 7.46 3.86
C ARG A 159 -7.28 6.13 3.54
N THR A 160 -7.79 5.42 2.54
CA THR A 160 -7.17 4.18 2.06
C THR A 160 -5.77 4.44 1.51
N MET A 161 -5.58 5.49 0.69
CA MET A 161 -4.27 5.89 0.17
C MET A 161 -3.32 6.32 1.29
N GLU A 162 -3.79 7.10 2.27
CA GLU A 162 -2.97 7.48 3.44
C GLU A 162 -2.47 6.25 4.22
N ARG A 163 -3.33 5.25 4.40
CA ARG A 163 -2.94 3.98 5.05
C ARG A 163 -1.91 3.20 4.24
N MET A 164 -2.09 3.10 2.93
CA MET A 164 -1.13 2.43 2.05
C MET A 164 0.25 3.11 2.07
N LEU A 165 0.27 4.44 2.01
CA LEU A 165 1.50 5.23 2.11
C LEU A 165 2.19 5.05 3.47
N TRP A 166 1.39 4.96 4.55
CA TRP A 166 1.92 4.69 5.86
C TRP A 166 2.55 3.29 5.94
N LEU A 167 1.86 2.25 5.45
CA LEU A 167 2.37 0.87 5.40
C LEU A 167 3.67 0.78 4.59
N LEU A 168 3.72 1.44 3.45
CA LEU A 168 4.91 1.50 2.60
C LEU A 168 6.07 2.19 3.34
N SER A 169 5.81 3.32 4.00
CA SER A 169 6.79 4.04 4.81
C SER A 169 7.27 3.21 6.00
N GLU A 170 6.37 2.50 6.69
CA GLU A 170 6.72 1.65 7.83
C GLU A 170 7.49 0.41 7.40
N TYR A 171 7.10 -0.21 6.28
CA TYR A 171 7.86 -1.32 5.72
C TYR A 171 9.30 -0.92 5.39
N GLY A 172 9.52 0.31 4.90
CA GLY A 172 10.83 0.87 4.60
C GLY A 172 11.62 1.40 5.80
N ARG A 173 11.01 1.49 6.99
CA ARG A 173 11.64 2.14 8.15
C ARG A 173 12.71 1.27 8.79
N ASP A 174 13.90 1.83 8.94
CA ASP A 174 15.08 1.17 9.52
C ASP A 174 15.49 1.79 10.88
N THR A 175 14.49 2.16 11.69
CA THR A 175 14.72 2.74 13.02
C THR A 175 14.41 1.73 14.11
N THR A 176 15.17 1.77 15.19
CA THR A 176 14.91 0.97 16.40
C THR A 176 13.55 1.37 17.00
N PRO A 177 12.66 0.40 17.29
CA PRO A 177 11.39 0.70 17.95
C PRO A 177 11.59 1.19 19.38
N ASN A 178 10.73 2.09 19.84
CA ASN A 178 10.69 2.53 21.23
C ASN A 178 9.80 1.60 22.04
N LEU A 179 10.39 0.60 22.70
CA LEU A 179 9.67 -0.46 23.41
C LEU A 179 9.34 -0.06 24.85
N ASP A 180 8.04 0.05 25.15
CA ASP A 180 7.51 0.25 26.49
C ASP A 180 6.51 -0.84 26.88
N ALA A 181 6.27 -1.01 28.19
CA ALA A 181 5.36 -2.01 28.72
C ALA A 181 3.89 -1.55 28.62
N HIS A 182 3.11 -2.17 27.75
CA HIS A 182 1.71 -1.86 27.52
C HIS A 182 0.78 -3.04 27.77
N ALA A 183 -0.46 -2.76 28.22
CA ALA A 183 -1.53 -3.73 28.16
C ALA A 183 -1.95 -3.95 26.71
N LEU A 184 -1.88 -5.19 26.20
CA LEU A 184 -2.17 -5.49 24.79
C LEU A 184 -3.62 -5.10 24.43
N ARG A 185 -4.55 -5.24 25.39
CA ARG A 185 -5.94 -4.77 25.24
C ARG A 185 -6.04 -3.29 24.90
N SER A 186 -5.26 -2.43 25.56
CA SER A 186 -5.29 -0.99 25.30
C SER A 186 -4.77 -0.67 23.90
N VAL A 187 -3.68 -1.30 23.48
CA VAL A 187 -3.12 -1.11 22.13
C VAL A 187 -4.12 -1.55 21.05
N LEU A 188 -4.82 -2.66 21.27
CA LEU A 188 -5.87 -3.15 20.39
C LEU A 188 -7.06 -2.17 20.33
N GLN A 189 -7.52 -1.63 21.46
CA GLN A 189 -8.61 -0.66 21.51
C GLN A 189 -8.26 0.63 20.75
N GLU A 190 -7.02 1.11 20.88
CA GLU A 190 -6.57 2.27 20.12
C GLU A 190 -6.48 1.98 18.61
N ALA A 191 -6.06 0.77 18.23
CA ALA A 191 -6.09 0.33 16.83
C ALA A 191 -7.53 0.25 16.28
N GLN A 192 -8.49 -0.26 17.07
CA GLN A 192 -9.92 -0.26 16.72
C GLN A 192 -10.44 1.17 16.50
N GLY A 193 -10.04 2.12 17.35
CA GLY A 193 -10.39 3.53 17.20
C GLY A 193 -9.96 4.14 15.86
N MET A 194 -8.83 3.70 15.32
CA MET A 194 -8.32 4.19 14.02
C MET A 194 -9.19 3.77 12.82
N VAL A 195 -9.98 2.70 12.95
CA VAL A 195 -10.85 2.15 11.88
C VAL A 195 -12.33 2.09 12.30
N ALA A 196 -12.67 2.81 13.36
CA ALA A 196 -14.01 2.76 13.94
C ALA A 196 -15.12 3.17 12.96
N LEU A 197 -14.85 4.14 12.08
CA LEU A 197 -15.81 4.60 11.09
C LEU A 197 -16.10 3.52 10.04
N GLU A 198 -15.05 2.90 9.52
CA GLU A 198 -15.16 1.84 8.52
C GLU A 198 -15.87 0.59 9.08
N LEU A 199 -15.60 0.27 10.36
CA LEU A 199 -16.31 -0.82 11.06
C LEU A 199 -17.79 -0.48 11.26
N ALA A 200 -18.09 0.76 11.67
CA ALA A 200 -19.46 1.22 11.88
C ALA A 200 -20.28 1.27 10.57
N GLU A 201 -19.68 1.69 9.45
CA GLU A 201 -20.34 1.68 8.13
C GLU A 201 -20.84 0.28 7.73
N ARG A 202 -20.19 -0.78 8.20
CA ARG A 202 -20.56 -2.19 7.97
C ARG A 202 -21.24 -2.85 9.17
N ARG A 203 -21.48 -2.12 10.22
CA ARG A 203 -22.05 -2.63 11.49
C ARG A 203 -21.25 -3.80 12.06
N ILE A 204 -19.91 -3.75 11.91
CA ILE A 204 -19.00 -4.79 12.41
C ILE A 204 -18.51 -4.41 13.81
N GLU A 205 -18.76 -5.31 14.76
CA GLU A 205 -18.25 -5.25 16.12
C GLU A 205 -16.96 -6.06 16.23
N VAL A 206 -15.97 -5.58 16.99
CA VAL A 206 -14.79 -6.35 17.35
C VAL A 206 -14.99 -6.90 18.77
N ARG A 207 -15.18 -8.20 18.88
CA ARG A 207 -15.33 -8.90 20.15
C ARG A 207 -13.99 -9.43 20.62
N VAL A 208 -13.61 -9.05 21.82
CA VAL A 208 -12.32 -9.42 22.38
C VAL A 208 -12.55 -10.29 23.60
N ASP A 209 -12.12 -11.54 23.49
CA ASP A 209 -12.02 -12.48 24.60
C ASP A 209 -10.61 -12.39 25.20
N GLU A 210 -10.51 -11.98 26.46
CA GLU A 210 -9.25 -11.74 27.14
C GLU A 210 -9.11 -12.64 28.36
N GLU A 211 -8.05 -13.43 28.39
CA GLU A 211 -7.68 -14.22 29.58
C GLU A 211 -7.31 -13.31 30.75
N ALA A 212 -7.73 -13.68 31.94
CA ALA A 212 -7.49 -12.88 33.14
C ALA A 212 -5.98 -12.70 33.43
N GLU A 213 -5.62 -11.54 33.93
CA GLU A 213 -4.27 -11.20 34.42
C GLU A 213 -3.16 -11.42 33.38
N LEU A 214 -3.38 -11.00 32.14
CA LEU A 214 -2.33 -11.02 31.13
C LEU A 214 -1.18 -10.06 31.50
N PRO A 215 0.08 -10.49 31.34
CA PRO A 215 1.22 -9.61 31.57
C PRO A 215 1.26 -8.51 30.51
N ARG A 216 1.90 -7.39 30.86
CA ARG A 216 2.18 -6.32 29.90
C ARG A 216 3.19 -6.80 28.87
N VAL A 217 3.01 -6.37 27.63
CA VAL A 217 3.90 -6.68 26.50
C VAL A 217 4.81 -5.50 26.20
N ARG A 218 6.03 -5.78 25.76
CA ARG A 218 6.99 -4.76 25.36
C ARG A 218 6.83 -4.43 23.87
N VAL A 219 6.20 -3.30 23.57
CA VAL A 219 5.88 -2.90 22.20
C VAL A 219 6.06 -1.40 22.02
N ASP A 220 6.25 -0.99 20.75
CA ASP A 220 6.12 0.40 20.31
C ASP A 220 4.69 0.61 19.77
N PRO A 221 3.79 1.23 20.54
CA PRO A 221 2.39 1.37 20.16
C PRO A 221 2.21 2.28 18.92
N ASN A 222 3.14 3.19 18.64
CA ASN A 222 3.06 4.07 17.48
C ASN A 222 3.28 3.30 16.17
N ARG A 223 4.02 2.20 16.22
CA ARG A 223 4.23 1.30 15.09
C ARG A 223 3.21 0.17 15.04
N LEU A 224 2.81 -0.36 16.19
CA LEU A 224 1.93 -1.53 16.27
C LEU A 224 0.47 -1.18 15.96
N ARG A 225 -0.07 -0.09 16.52
CA ARG A 225 -1.48 0.31 16.34
C ARG A 225 -1.93 0.40 14.87
N PRO A 226 -1.20 1.10 13.98
CA PRO A 226 -1.64 1.24 12.59
C PRO A 226 -1.61 -0.08 11.80
N VAL A 227 -0.66 -0.98 12.06
CA VAL A 227 -0.65 -2.30 11.40
C VAL A 227 -1.76 -3.20 11.93
N LEU A 228 -2.06 -3.17 13.23
CA LEU A 228 -3.21 -3.89 13.81
C LEU A 228 -4.52 -3.34 13.25
N ALA A 229 -4.67 -2.03 13.16
CA ALA A 229 -5.85 -1.39 12.56
C ALA A 229 -6.08 -1.87 11.12
N GLN A 230 -5.01 -1.98 10.33
CA GLN A 230 -5.10 -2.46 8.95
C GLN A 230 -5.47 -3.95 8.88
N VAL A 231 -4.93 -4.78 9.76
CA VAL A 231 -5.29 -6.21 9.82
C VAL A 231 -6.75 -6.39 10.24
N LEU A 232 -7.21 -5.67 11.26
CA LEU A 232 -8.62 -5.67 11.67
C LEU A 232 -9.54 -5.27 10.52
N LEU A 233 -9.17 -4.22 9.78
CA LEU A 233 -9.93 -3.75 8.65
C LEU A 233 -9.97 -4.79 7.53
N ASN A 234 -8.85 -5.44 7.21
CA ASN A 234 -8.78 -6.48 6.17
C ASN A 234 -9.70 -7.66 6.52
N VAL A 235 -9.64 -8.14 7.77
CA VAL A 235 -10.53 -9.20 8.27
C VAL A 235 -12.00 -8.75 8.21
N ALA A 236 -12.30 -7.52 8.65
CA ALA A 236 -13.65 -6.97 8.63
C ALA A 236 -14.21 -6.86 7.21
N MET A 237 -13.40 -6.39 6.25
CA MET A 237 -13.83 -6.23 4.84
C MET A 237 -14.09 -7.57 4.14
N GLY A 238 -13.50 -8.67 4.62
CA GLY A 238 -13.74 -10.03 4.13
C GLY A 238 -15.07 -10.63 4.57
N ARG A 239 -15.70 -10.09 5.61
CA ARG A 239 -16.88 -10.65 6.27
C ARG A 239 -18.18 -10.07 5.75
N PRO A 240 -19.30 -10.80 5.88
CA PRO A 240 -20.64 -10.23 5.73
C PRO A 240 -20.84 -9.06 6.72
N GLU A 241 -21.73 -8.13 6.36
CA GLU A 241 -22.17 -7.09 7.31
C GLU A 241 -22.80 -7.74 8.56
N ASP A 242 -22.77 -7.02 9.68
CA ASP A 242 -23.26 -7.47 10.98
C ASP A 242 -22.54 -8.70 11.56
N SER A 243 -21.39 -9.13 10.98
CA SER A 243 -20.59 -10.25 11.48
C SER A 243 -19.47 -9.77 12.39
N PRO A 244 -19.34 -10.21 13.65
CA PRO A 244 -18.28 -9.73 14.54
C PRO A 244 -16.89 -10.23 14.12
N VAL A 245 -15.87 -9.40 14.32
CA VAL A 245 -14.46 -9.84 14.29
C VAL A 245 -14.10 -10.36 15.67
N GLU A 246 -13.70 -11.62 15.75
CA GLU A 246 -13.30 -12.27 17.00
C GLU A 246 -11.80 -12.16 17.20
N VAL A 247 -11.38 -11.65 18.35
CA VAL A 247 -9.99 -11.56 18.78
C VAL A 247 -9.86 -12.20 20.16
N ALA A 248 -8.94 -13.14 20.30
CA ALA A 248 -8.61 -13.71 21.60
C ALA A 248 -7.23 -13.23 22.06
N LEU A 249 -7.14 -12.76 23.30
CA LEU A 249 -5.90 -12.42 23.99
C LEU A 249 -5.65 -13.47 25.07
N LYS A 250 -4.53 -14.18 24.98
CA LYS A 250 -4.26 -15.30 25.90
C LYS A 250 -2.78 -15.42 26.22
N ARG A 251 -2.45 -16.13 27.30
CA ARG A 251 -1.06 -16.48 27.61
C ARG A 251 -0.51 -17.39 26.52
N GLY A 252 0.73 -17.09 26.10
CA GLY A 252 1.56 -18.00 25.32
C GLY A 252 2.41 -18.86 26.25
N GLY A 253 3.54 -19.34 25.78
CA GLY A 253 4.56 -19.93 26.64
C GLY A 253 5.19 -18.90 27.59
N PRO A 254 6.23 -19.27 28.37
CA PRO A 254 6.92 -18.36 29.30
C PRO A 254 7.35 -17.06 28.63
N GLY A 255 6.99 -15.92 29.23
CA GLY A 255 7.35 -14.59 28.73
C GLY A 255 6.63 -14.18 27.44
N ARG A 256 5.48 -14.76 27.12
CA ARG A 256 4.75 -14.50 25.88
C ARG A 256 3.26 -14.28 26.07
N VAL A 257 2.69 -13.37 25.28
CA VAL A 257 1.23 -13.17 25.14
C VAL A 257 0.88 -13.36 23.67
N LEU A 258 -0.26 -13.98 23.41
CA LEU A 258 -0.77 -14.23 22.06
C LEU A 258 -2.02 -13.39 21.80
N MET A 259 -2.10 -12.84 20.59
CA MET A 259 -3.33 -12.30 20.01
C MET A 259 -3.71 -13.20 18.84
N VAL A 260 -4.90 -13.78 18.89
CA VAL A 260 -5.41 -14.68 17.85
C VAL A 260 -6.60 -14.02 17.19
N LEU A 261 -6.50 -13.83 15.86
CA LEU A 261 -7.58 -13.33 15.02
C LEU A 261 -8.04 -14.43 14.07
N LYS A 262 -9.36 -14.63 13.97
CA LYS A 262 -9.96 -15.59 13.03
C LYS A 262 -10.52 -14.83 11.83
N ASP A 263 -10.13 -15.21 10.63
CA ASP A 263 -10.73 -14.76 9.39
C ASP A 263 -11.46 -15.94 8.70
N PRO A 264 -12.77 -16.11 8.94
CA PRO A 264 -13.52 -17.23 8.39
C PRO A 264 -13.79 -17.09 6.88
N ALA A 265 -13.50 -15.95 6.28
CA ALA A 265 -13.73 -15.70 4.86
C ALA A 265 -12.46 -15.88 4.01
N ALA A 266 -11.27 -15.84 4.63
CA ALA A 266 -10.01 -16.04 3.94
C ALA A 266 -9.63 -17.52 3.89
N ALA A 267 -9.11 -17.95 2.74
CA ALA A 267 -8.44 -19.25 2.58
C ALA A 267 -6.94 -19.01 2.45
N LEU A 268 -6.13 -19.97 2.86
CA LEU A 268 -4.68 -19.93 2.71
C LEU A 268 -4.23 -21.19 1.95
N PRO A 269 -4.19 -21.15 0.62
CA PRO A 269 -3.67 -22.26 -0.17
C PRO A 269 -2.21 -22.57 0.20
N PRO A 270 -1.78 -23.84 0.15
CA PRO A 270 -0.41 -24.23 0.53
C PRO A 270 0.68 -23.48 -0.25
N GLU A 271 0.44 -23.15 -1.51
CA GLU A 271 1.35 -22.40 -2.37
C GLU A 271 1.52 -20.93 -1.94
N GLU A 272 0.55 -20.34 -1.25
CA GLU A 272 0.61 -18.95 -0.76
C GLU A 272 1.17 -18.85 0.66
N SER A 273 1.24 -19.94 1.42
CA SER A 273 1.66 -19.91 2.82
C SER A 273 3.08 -19.37 3.03
N GLY A 274 4.00 -19.70 2.10
CA GLY A 274 5.40 -19.26 2.13
C GLY A 274 5.58 -17.77 1.84
N THR A 275 4.72 -17.19 1.00
CA THR A 275 4.84 -15.81 0.51
C THR A 275 3.84 -14.85 1.17
N LEU A 276 2.95 -15.34 2.03
CA LEU A 276 1.87 -14.56 2.66
C LEU A 276 2.34 -13.26 3.31
N PHE A 277 3.50 -13.29 3.94
CA PHE A 277 4.10 -12.15 4.64
C PHE A 277 5.17 -11.42 3.81
N GLU A 278 5.37 -11.79 2.56
CA GLU A 278 6.21 -11.05 1.64
C GLU A 278 5.45 -9.87 1.04
N PRO A 279 6.13 -8.76 0.74
CA PRO A 279 5.50 -7.64 0.05
C PRO A 279 4.92 -8.12 -1.28
N PHE A 280 3.66 -7.81 -1.52
CA PHE A 280 2.91 -8.20 -2.73
C PHE A 280 2.78 -9.71 -2.97
N GLY A 281 3.26 -10.54 -2.03
CA GLY A 281 3.30 -12.00 -2.15
C GLY A 281 1.96 -12.70 -2.01
N SER A 282 0.91 -12.01 -1.56
CA SER A 282 -0.41 -12.62 -1.35
C SER A 282 -1.53 -11.83 -2.00
N ARG A 283 -2.41 -12.53 -2.70
CA ARG A 283 -3.69 -12.02 -3.21
C ARG A 283 -4.74 -11.82 -2.12
N LEU A 284 -4.53 -12.43 -0.95
CA LEU A 284 -5.41 -12.32 0.22
C LEU A 284 -5.36 -10.93 0.88
N ALA A 285 -4.27 -10.22 0.71
CA ALA A 285 -4.11 -8.88 1.26
C ALA A 285 -4.93 -7.86 0.44
N ARG A 286 -6.15 -7.63 0.84
CA ARG A 286 -6.96 -6.51 0.34
C ARG A 286 -6.24 -5.20 0.67
N GLY A 287 -5.68 -4.55 -0.34
CA GLY A 287 -4.90 -3.34 -0.19
C GLY A 287 -3.41 -3.55 -0.34
N ALA A 288 -2.98 -3.67 -1.60
CA ALA A 288 -1.59 -3.64 -2.08
C ALA A 288 -0.60 -4.67 -1.50
N GLY A 289 -1.06 -5.75 -0.84
CA GLY A 289 -0.18 -6.83 -0.36
C GLY A 289 0.90 -6.44 0.66
N LEU A 290 0.84 -5.21 1.20
CA LEU A 290 1.84 -4.69 2.13
C LEU A 290 1.47 -4.83 3.60
N SER A 291 0.19 -5.00 3.93
CA SER A 291 -0.28 -4.97 5.32
C SER A 291 0.28 -6.11 6.17
N LEU A 292 0.32 -7.32 5.63
CA LEU A 292 0.87 -8.49 6.32
C LEU A 292 2.39 -8.46 6.38
N ALA A 293 3.06 -7.98 5.33
CA ALA A 293 4.50 -7.76 5.34
C ALA A 293 4.92 -6.69 6.36
N ALA A 294 4.19 -5.57 6.43
CA ALA A 294 4.43 -4.54 7.44
C ALA A 294 4.15 -5.06 8.86
N LEU A 295 3.07 -5.84 9.05
CA LEU A 295 2.77 -6.48 10.33
C LEU A 295 3.94 -7.36 10.78
N ARG A 296 4.41 -8.28 9.92
CA ARG A 296 5.52 -9.17 10.25
C ARG A 296 6.78 -8.38 10.61
N ARG A 297 7.11 -7.37 9.81
CA ARG A 297 8.29 -6.52 10.06
C ARG A 297 8.19 -5.78 11.41
N VAL A 298 7.03 -5.20 11.72
CA VAL A 298 6.79 -4.52 13.00
C VAL A 298 6.87 -5.51 14.16
N MET A 299 6.27 -6.69 14.04
CA MET A 299 6.30 -7.72 15.08
C MET A 299 7.73 -8.21 15.35
N MET A 300 8.45 -8.60 14.30
CA MET A 300 9.85 -9.08 14.43
C MET A 300 10.78 -7.98 14.99
N GLY A 301 10.61 -6.72 14.57
CA GLY A 301 11.38 -5.59 15.09
C GLY A 301 11.18 -5.34 16.58
N GLN A 302 10.10 -5.85 17.16
CA GLN A 302 9.75 -5.73 18.58
C GLN A 302 9.97 -7.04 19.38
N GLY A 303 10.69 -8.02 18.80
CA GLY A 303 10.95 -9.31 19.44
C GLY A 303 9.73 -10.24 19.50
N GLY A 304 8.68 -9.92 18.76
CA GLY A 304 7.50 -10.75 18.53
C GLY A 304 7.56 -11.54 17.25
N ASP A 305 6.47 -12.21 16.90
CA ASP A 305 6.32 -12.96 15.66
C ASP A 305 4.85 -12.95 15.20
N VAL A 306 4.62 -13.30 13.94
CA VAL A 306 3.28 -13.51 13.38
C VAL A 306 3.27 -14.77 12.53
N ALA A 307 2.28 -15.63 12.77
CA ALA A 307 2.01 -16.81 11.99
C ALA A 307 0.57 -16.77 11.45
N ALA A 308 0.34 -17.45 10.35
CA ALA A 308 -0.98 -17.68 9.79
C ALA A 308 -1.15 -19.17 9.51
N GLU A 309 -2.28 -19.71 9.92
CA GLU A 309 -2.66 -21.09 9.67
C GLU A 309 -3.99 -21.10 8.90
N GLY A 310 -4.09 -21.97 7.93
CA GLY A 310 -5.27 -22.11 7.09
C GLY A 310 -5.12 -23.25 6.10
N SER A 311 -6.11 -23.37 5.23
CA SER A 311 -6.14 -24.37 4.16
C SER A 311 -6.71 -23.74 2.88
N ALA A 312 -6.86 -24.53 1.81
CA ALA A 312 -7.57 -24.10 0.61
C ALA A 312 -9.06 -23.79 0.86
N GLU A 313 -9.63 -24.25 1.99
CA GLU A 313 -10.96 -23.87 2.42
C GLU A 313 -10.92 -22.61 3.29
N PRO A 314 -12.00 -21.77 3.30
CA PRO A 314 -12.11 -20.60 4.16
C PRO A 314 -11.98 -20.94 5.65
N GLY A 315 -11.24 -20.11 6.39
CA GLY A 315 -11.05 -20.28 7.83
C GLY A 315 -9.60 -20.06 8.26
N MET A 316 -9.00 -18.93 7.88
CA MET A 316 -7.63 -18.59 8.28
C MET A 316 -7.56 -18.05 9.71
N VAL A 317 -6.48 -18.39 10.40
CA VAL A 317 -6.20 -17.91 11.77
C VAL A 317 -4.85 -17.23 11.79
N PHE A 318 -4.82 -15.98 12.24
CA PHE A 318 -3.60 -15.24 12.53
C PHE A 318 -3.25 -15.36 14.01
N THR A 319 -2.01 -15.70 14.30
CA THR A 319 -1.46 -15.70 15.65
C THR A 319 -0.30 -14.73 15.76
N LEU A 320 -0.47 -13.66 16.52
CA LEU A 320 0.57 -12.69 16.82
C LEU A 320 1.14 -13.00 18.20
N THR A 321 2.45 -13.14 18.30
CA THR A 321 3.17 -13.47 19.54
C THR A 321 3.96 -12.25 20.02
N PHE A 322 3.73 -11.83 21.25
CA PHE A 322 4.38 -10.66 21.87
C PHE A 322 5.28 -11.10 23.01
N ALA A 323 6.43 -10.44 23.16
CA ALA A 323 7.32 -10.58 24.32
C ALA A 323 6.78 -9.72 25.49
N THR A 324 6.93 -10.22 26.73
CA THR A 324 6.54 -9.52 27.95
C THR A 324 7.70 -8.79 28.61
#